data_d54adbf51c91bcb2eca4711607092850
#
_entry.id   d54adbf51c91bcb2eca4711607092850
#
_cell.length_a   1.000
_cell.length_b   1.000
_cell.length_c   1.000
_cell.angle_alpha   90.00
_cell.angle_beta   90.00
_cell.angle_gamma   90.00
#
_symmetry.space_group_name_H-M   'P 1'
#
loop_
_entity.id
_entity.type
_entity.pdbx_description
1 polymer ?
#
loop_
_entity_poly.entity_id
_entity_poly.type
_entity_poly.pdbx_seq_one_letter_code
_entity_poly.pdbx_strand_id
1 'polypeptide(L)'
;MSFMLFRILFLFFSLSIFSQKVDVNNIEIIRDNFGVPHIYSATDKELAYGLAWAHSEDDFKTIQEAYLAGNALLSKHIGLRGAPVDFLTQLIQSEEVIDSLYNTIDKEFIEVAEGYAQGINRYAELNPDKVLVKKLFPITPKKMLKYSFLQLFISSEGDRAVRAIFENDFESLNFQRRNELGSNLFSFSTKKTNNGETYMAVNTHQPLDGPTSWYEAHLESKEGTSIIGATFAGAPCILTGSNKNLAWTHTVNRPDKTDIFQLEMVKKSKRKYYFDDKILKLKKYRGKAFINILGIPIRVSKKYYSSVYGPTLKNKTGFFSVRTGSLFKVRALEQWWKMNKANSFDEFYSILEMNEIPGYNIGYADKDDNIFYISNGLIPVRNDKFKWTGVLPGNTSETLWTDYYKTRELPQVINPESGYIYNANHSPFKSTSIDENPNPKDFDSNMGFETFDNN
;
A
#
# COMPACT_ATOMS: atom_id res chain seq x y z
N MET A 1 -7.97 -67.62 21.45
CA MET A 1 -8.74 -66.38 21.08
C MET A 1 -7.75 -65.31 20.76
N SER A 2 -7.53 -65.08 19.47
CA SER A 2 -6.55 -64.11 18.95
C SER A 2 -7.27 -62.83 18.56
N PHE A 3 -6.91 -61.69 19.20
CA PHE A 3 -7.42 -60.37 18.83
C PHE A 3 -6.54 -59.79 17.72
N MET A 4 -7.09 -59.73 16.52
CA MET A 4 -6.49 -59.11 15.35
C MET A 4 -6.76 -57.60 15.40
N LEU A 5 -5.73 -56.76 15.74
CA LEU A 5 -5.80 -55.29 15.64
C LEU A 5 -5.69 -54.87 14.18
N PHE A 6 -6.77 -54.35 13.62
CA PHE A 6 -6.80 -53.65 12.36
C PHE A 6 -6.23 -52.24 12.57
N ARG A 7 -5.02 -51.97 12.09
CA ARG A 7 -4.48 -50.63 11.95
C ARG A 7 -4.98 -50.02 10.65
N ILE A 8 -5.94 -49.10 10.74
CA ILE A 8 -6.35 -48.26 9.62
C ILE A 8 -5.28 -47.18 9.47
N LEU A 9 -4.49 -47.26 8.39
CA LEU A 9 -3.52 -46.24 7.99
C LEU A 9 -4.29 -45.18 7.20
N PHE A 10 -4.61 -44.04 7.87
CA PHE A 10 -5.10 -42.86 7.17
C PHE A 10 -3.92 -42.19 6.44
N LEU A 11 -3.81 -42.43 5.14
CA LEU A 11 -2.98 -41.67 4.24
C LEU A 11 -3.63 -40.29 4.07
N PHE A 12 -3.13 -39.29 4.79
CA PHE A 12 -3.35 -37.89 4.46
C PHE A 12 -2.64 -37.60 3.12
N PHE A 13 -3.36 -37.67 2.04
CA PHE A 13 -2.96 -37.02 0.80
C PHE A 13 -3.05 -35.52 1.05
N SER A 14 -1.94 -34.89 1.41
CA SER A 14 -1.79 -33.43 1.24
C SER A 14 -1.84 -33.17 -0.27
N LEU A 15 -3.00 -32.76 -0.76
CA LEU A 15 -3.12 -32.11 -2.07
C LEU A 15 -2.30 -30.82 -1.97
N SER A 16 -1.02 -30.92 -2.33
CA SER A 16 -0.25 -29.74 -2.72
C SER A 16 -0.99 -29.17 -3.93
N ILE A 17 -1.72 -28.08 -3.72
CA ILE A 17 -2.24 -27.27 -4.82
C ILE A 17 -0.99 -26.69 -5.48
N PHE A 18 -0.46 -27.42 -6.47
CA PHE A 18 0.53 -26.85 -7.38
C PHE A 18 -0.22 -25.77 -8.17
N SER A 19 0.11 -24.51 -7.93
CA SER A 19 -0.31 -23.41 -8.80
C SER A 19 0.01 -23.83 -10.24
N GLN A 20 -1.00 -23.78 -11.11
CA GLN A 20 -0.83 -24.13 -12.51
C GLN A 20 0.26 -23.25 -13.11
N LYS A 21 1.24 -23.86 -13.74
CA LYS A 21 2.34 -23.14 -14.38
C LYS A 21 1.79 -22.31 -15.54
N VAL A 22 2.25 -21.06 -15.65
CA VAL A 22 1.90 -20.17 -16.76
C VAL A 22 2.38 -20.78 -18.09
N ASP A 23 1.52 -20.77 -19.11
CA ASP A 23 1.92 -21.12 -20.48
C ASP A 23 2.43 -19.87 -21.19
N VAL A 24 3.74 -19.79 -21.33
CA VAL A 24 4.43 -18.64 -21.95
C VAL A 24 4.13 -18.50 -23.44
N ASN A 25 3.62 -19.53 -24.12
CA ASN A 25 3.25 -19.44 -25.54
C ASN A 25 2.00 -18.59 -25.77
N ASN A 26 1.22 -18.33 -24.72
CA ASN A 26 0.04 -17.48 -24.77
C ASN A 26 0.37 -16.00 -24.51
N ILE A 27 1.64 -15.64 -24.32
CA ILE A 27 2.08 -14.29 -23.96
C ILE A 27 2.85 -13.68 -25.13
N GLU A 28 2.40 -12.53 -25.59
CA GLU A 28 3.11 -11.70 -26.55
C GLU A 28 3.49 -10.37 -25.90
N ILE A 29 4.76 -9.96 -26.07
CA ILE A 29 5.28 -8.68 -25.59
C ILE A 29 5.83 -7.93 -26.79
N ILE A 30 5.19 -6.81 -27.13
CA ILE A 30 5.61 -5.90 -28.21
C ILE A 30 6.06 -4.59 -27.58
N ARG A 31 7.23 -4.10 -27.96
CA ARG A 31 7.70 -2.79 -27.50
C ARG A 31 7.48 -1.77 -28.62
N ASP A 32 6.89 -0.64 -28.27
CA ASP A 32 6.73 0.48 -29.19
C ASP A 32 8.06 1.25 -29.41
N ASN A 33 7.99 2.33 -30.20
CA ASN A 33 9.16 3.17 -30.52
C ASN A 33 9.76 3.89 -29.29
N PHE A 34 9.03 3.97 -28.17
CA PHE A 34 9.47 4.55 -26.90
C PHE A 34 9.99 3.49 -25.91
N GLY A 35 9.86 2.20 -26.28
CA GLY A 35 10.24 1.07 -25.44
C GLY A 35 9.15 0.61 -24.47
N VAL A 36 7.96 1.23 -24.51
CA VAL A 36 6.83 0.82 -23.66
C VAL A 36 6.36 -0.58 -24.04
N PRO A 37 6.27 -1.54 -23.10
CA PRO A 37 5.81 -2.88 -23.41
C PRO A 37 4.27 -2.92 -23.53
N HIS A 38 3.79 -3.48 -24.63
CA HIS A 38 2.42 -3.87 -24.87
C HIS A 38 2.34 -5.39 -24.69
N ILE A 39 1.59 -5.86 -23.70
CA ILE A 39 1.56 -7.24 -23.28
C ILE A 39 0.17 -7.81 -23.56
N TYR A 40 0.13 -8.88 -24.32
CA TYR A 40 -1.10 -9.58 -24.72
C TYR A 40 -1.06 -11.00 -24.20
N SER A 41 -2.20 -11.48 -23.68
CA SER A 41 -2.29 -12.86 -23.16
C SER A 41 -3.70 -13.45 -23.20
N ALA A 42 -3.82 -14.74 -22.91
CA ALA A 42 -5.11 -15.39 -22.79
C ALA A 42 -5.78 -15.11 -21.45
N THR A 43 -5.01 -15.05 -20.37
CA THR A 43 -5.50 -14.88 -19.00
C THR A 43 -4.81 -13.72 -18.26
N ASP A 44 -5.45 -13.18 -17.21
CA ASP A 44 -4.86 -12.15 -16.36
C ASP A 44 -3.61 -12.65 -15.61
N LYS A 45 -3.56 -13.93 -15.30
CA LYS A 45 -2.38 -14.58 -14.72
C LYS A 45 -1.17 -14.56 -15.66
N GLU A 46 -1.38 -14.89 -16.93
CA GLU A 46 -0.34 -14.82 -17.98
C GLU A 46 0.05 -13.36 -18.25
N LEU A 47 -0.92 -12.44 -18.21
CA LEU A 47 -0.68 -11.02 -18.36
C LEU A 47 0.27 -10.49 -17.29
N ALA A 48 0.02 -10.83 -16.03
CA ALA A 48 0.88 -10.46 -14.92
C ALA A 48 2.29 -11.08 -15.02
N TYR A 49 2.41 -12.30 -15.55
CA TYR A 49 3.72 -12.90 -15.86
C TYR A 49 4.46 -12.07 -16.91
N GLY A 50 3.80 -11.66 -17.98
CA GLY A 50 4.39 -10.83 -19.03
C GLY A 50 4.86 -9.48 -18.51
N LEU A 51 4.04 -8.82 -17.66
CA LEU A 51 4.41 -7.58 -16.99
C LEU A 51 5.66 -7.76 -16.12
N ALA A 52 5.70 -8.81 -15.32
CA ALA A 52 6.83 -9.14 -14.48
C ALA A 52 8.11 -9.38 -15.30
N TRP A 53 7.99 -10.07 -16.41
CA TRP A 53 9.09 -10.34 -17.33
C TRP A 53 9.63 -9.04 -17.96
N ALA A 54 8.76 -8.24 -18.60
CA ALA A 54 9.15 -7.01 -19.26
C ALA A 54 9.80 -6.01 -18.28
N HIS A 55 9.22 -5.85 -17.10
CA HIS A 55 9.78 -4.97 -16.07
C HIS A 55 11.13 -5.52 -15.53
N SER A 56 11.31 -6.85 -15.45
CA SER A 56 12.59 -7.45 -15.06
C SER A 56 13.68 -7.28 -16.13
N GLU A 57 13.33 -7.26 -17.43
CA GLU A 57 14.29 -6.93 -18.49
C GLU A 57 14.84 -5.53 -18.32
N ASP A 58 13.99 -4.58 -17.95
CA ASP A 58 14.33 -3.16 -17.85
C ASP A 58 14.96 -2.79 -16.51
N ASP A 59 14.39 -3.25 -15.37
CA ASP A 59 14.89 -2.88 -14.03
C ASP A 59 14.69 -3.98 -12.96
N PHE A 60 15.30 -5.13 -13.17
CA PHE A 60 15.26 -6.23 -12.21
C PHE A 60 15.86 -5.88 -10.85
N LYS A 61 16.82 -4.93 -10.83
CA LYS A 61 17.46 -4.49 -9.59
C LYS A 61 16.45 -3.84 -8.66
N THR A 62 15.70 -2.86 -9.15
CA THR A 62 14.74 -2.11 -8.34
C THR A 62 13.61 -3.01 -7.83
N ILE A 63 13.11 -3.95 -8.66
CA ILE A 63 12.13 -4.94 -8.23
C ILE A 63 12.67 -5.78 -7.05
N GLN A 64 13.92 -6.23 -7.13
CA GLN A 64 14.52 -6.96 -6.02
C GLN A 64 14.68 -6.11 -4.76
N GLU A 65 15.17 -4.86 -4.89
CA GLU A 65 15.34 -3.94 -3.77
C GLU A 65 14.00 -3.67 -3.05
N ALA A 66 12.92 -3.50 -3.82
CA ALA A 66 11.56 -3.38 -3.31
C ALA A 66 11.18 -4.61 -2.46
N TYR A 67 11.34 -5.79 -2.99
CA TYR A 67 11.01 -7.01 -2.26
C TYR A 67 11.97 -7.33 -1.12
N LEU A 68 13.26 -6.96 -1.22
CA LEU A 68 14.21 -7.05 -0.11
C LEU A 68 13.75 -6.17 1.07
N ALA A 69 13.26 -4.95 0.80
CA ALA A 69 12.71 -4.06 1.81
C ALA A 69 11.48 -4.69 2.50
N GLY A 70 10.48 -5.14 1.73
CA GLY A 70 9.27 -5.76 2.26
C GLY A 70 9.48 -7.06 3.02
N ASN A 71 10.61 -7.74 2.78
CA ASN A 71 10.95 -9.03 3.43
C ASN A 71 12.08 -8.93 4.46
N ALA A 72 12.42 -7.72 4.91
CA ALA A 72 13.46 -7.45 5.90
C ALA A 72 14.83 -8.09 5.53
N LEU A 73 15.22 -7.96 4.27
CA LEU A 73 16.46 -8.48 3.70
C LEU A 73 17.32 -7.39 3.04
N LEU A 74 16.86 -6.13 3.05
CA LEU A 74 17.54 -5.03 2.35
C LEU A 74 18.95 -4.78 2.89
N SER A 75 19.16 -4.94 4.20
CA SER A 75 20.47 -4.82 4.82
C SER A 75 21.48 -5.87 4.33
N LYS A 76 21.03 -6.99 3.78
CA LYS A 76 21.94 -7.97 3.15
C LYS A 76 22.51 -7.47 1.84
N HIS A 77 21.83 -6.57 1.16
CA HIS A 77 22.27 -5.96 -0.09
C HIS A 77 23.05 -4.66 0.14
N ILE A 78 22.42 -3.68 0.83
CA ILE A 78 23.01 -2.34 0.98
C ILE A 78 23.60 -2.06 2.37
N GLY A 79 23.77 -3.10 3.18
CA GLY A 79 24.42 -3.01 4.50
C GLY A 79 23.66 -2.16 5.51
N LEU A 80 24.41 -1.34 6.26
CA LEU A 80 23.84 -0.53 7.35
C LEU A 80 22.67 0.37 6.92
N ARG A 81 22.70 0.90 5.69
CA ARG A 81 21.63 1.77 5.16
C ARG A 81 20.29 1.04 5.02
N GLY A 82 20.29 -0.27 4.78
CA GLY A 82 19.07 -1.07 4.72
C GLY A 82 18.53 -1.51 6.08
N ALA A 83 19.32 -1.44 7.15
CA ALA A 83 18.93 -1.95 8.46
C ALA A 83 17.71 -1.22 9.10
N PRO A 84 17.52 0.10 8.96
CA PRO A 84 16.32 0.77 9.43
C PRO A 84 15.04 0.25 8.76
N VAL A 85 15.08 0.01 7.45
CA VAL A 85 13.95 -0.53 6.68
C VAL A 85 13.65 -1.96 7.12
N ASP A 86 14.65 -2.83 7.22
CA ASP A 86 14.48 -4.20 7.73
C ASP A 86 13.89 -4.22 9.14
N PHE A 87 14.29 -3.25 9.98
CA PHE A 87 13.74 -3.12 11.33
C PHE A 87 12.27 -2.64 11.28
N LEU A 88 11.94 -1.67 10.42
CA LEU A 88 10.58 -1.14 10.26
C LEU A 88 9.62 -2.26 9.80
N THR A 89 10.01 -3.02 8.77
CA THR A 89 9.22 -4.14 8.25
C THR A 89 8.91 -5.19 9.32
N GLN A 90 9.88 -5.50 10.18
CA GLN A 90 9.67 -6.44 11.29
C GLN A 90 8.86 -5.80 12.43
N LEU A 91 9.03 -4.50 12.70
CA LEU A 91 8.28 -3.76 13.71
C LEU A 91 6.77 -3.79 13.42
N ILE A 92 6.38 -3.57 12.17
CA ILE A 92 4.97 -3.61 11.74
C ILE A 92 4.42 -5.03 11.61
N GLN A 93 5.22 -6.05 11.90
CA GLN A 93 4.82 -7.47 11.91
C GLN A 93 4.19 -7.92 10.58
N SER A 94 4.78 -7.48 9.46
CA SER A 94 4.23 -7.72 8.12
C SER A 94 3.98 -9.20 7.82
N GLU A 95 4.82 -10.11 8.32
CA GLU A 95 4.64 -11.56 8.13
C GLU A 95 3.40 -12.09 8.84
N GLU A 96 3.23 -11.77 10.12
CA GLU A 96 2.10 -12.20 10.93
C GLU A 96 0.78 -11.61 10.42
N VAL A 97 0.79 -10.34 10.02
CA VAL A 97 -0.41 -9.67 9.46
C VAL A 97 -0.81 -10.31 8.15
N ILE A 98 0.13 -10.45 7.21
CA ILE A 98 -0.14 -11.09 5.91
C ILE A 98 -0.64 -12.52 6.10
N ASP A 99 -0.01 -13.32 6.96
CA ASP A 99 -0.45 -14.70 7.21
C ASP A 99 -1.86 -14.76 7.79
N SER A 100 -2.23 -13.84 8.67
CA SER A 100 -3.55 -13.82 9.30
C SER A 100 -4.67 -13.40 8.36
N LEU A 101 -4.38 -12.51 7.40
CA LEU A 101 -5.37 -11.93 6.48
C LEU A 101 -5.31 -12.49 5.05
N TYR A 102 -4.35 -13.36 4.74
CA TYR A 102 -4.14 -13.87 3.39
C TYR A 102 -5.39 -14.50 2.76
N ASN A 103 -6.16 -15.22 3.55
CA ASN A 103 -7.38 -15.89 3.08
C ASN A 103 -8.57 -14.93 2.84
N THR A 104 -8.43 -13.65 3.16
CA THR A 104 -9.44 -12.61 2.84
C THR A 104 -9.27 -12.02 1.45
N ILE A 105 -8.13 -12.29 0.81
CA ILE A 105 -7.79 -11.82 -0.53
C ILE A 105 -8.53 -12.70 -1.55
N ASP A 106 -9.03 -12.05 -2.59
CA ASP A 106 -9.72 -12.71 -3.69
C ASP A 106 -8.79 -13.73 -4.38
N LYS A 107 -9.33 -14.92 -4.67
CA LYS A 107 -8.56 -15.99 -5.31
C LYS A 107 -8.09 -15.62 -6.72
N GLU A 108 -8.92 -14.89 -7.48
CA GLU A 108 -8.55 -14.42 -8.81
C GLU A 108 -7.34 -13.49 -8.74
N PHE A 109 -7.32 -12.56 -7.77
CA PHE A 109 -6.15 -11.71 -7.57
C PHE A 109 -4.92 -12.49 -7.09
N ILE A 110 -5.10 -13.54 -6.27
CA ILE A 110 -3.96 -14.40 -5.88
C ILE A 110 -3.37 -15.10 -7.11
N GLU A 111 -4.19 -15.54 -8.09
CA GLU A 111 -3.70 -16.13 -9.33
C GLU A 111 -2.90 -15.11 -10.17
N VAL A 112 -3.34 -13.86 -10.25
CA VAL A 112 -2.59 -12.75 -10.87
C VAL A 112 -1.24 -12.56 -10.18
N ALA A 113 -1.23 -12.48 -8.85
CA ALA A 113 0.00 -12.33 -8.06
C ALA A 113 0.95 -13.54 -8.23
N GLU A 114 0.41 -14.75 -8.39
CA GLU A 114 1.21 -15.94 -8.70
C GLU A 114 1.83 -15.89 -10.10
N GLY A 115 1.07 -15.43 -11.10
CA GLY A 115 1.58 -15.21 -12.45
C GLY A 115 2.77 -14.24 -12.44
N TYR A 116 2.61 -13.10 -11.79
CA TYR A 116 3.68 -12.12 -11.62
C TYR A 116 4.91 -12.72 -10.91
N ALA A 117 4.69 -13.43 -9.81
CA ALA A 117 5.77 -14.10 -9.08
C ALA A 117 6.52 -15.13 -9.95
N GLN A 118 5.80 -15.89 -10.78
CA GLN A 118 6.40 -16.86 -11.72
C GLN A 118 7.29 -16.15 -12.75
N GLY A 119 6.85 -14.99 -13.31
CA GLY A 119 7.65 -14.18 -14.24
C GLY A 119 8.97 -13.72 -13.63
N ILE A 120 8.93 -13.13 -12.44
CA ILE A 120 10.11 -12.69 -11.69
C ILE A 120 11.06 -13.87 -11.40
N ASN A 121 10.51 -14.99 -10.93
CA ASN A 121 11.32 -16.18 -10.61
C ASN A 121 12.00 -16.75 -11.85
N ARG A 122 11.27 -16.80 -12.98
CA ARG A 122 11.84 -17.29 -14.24
C ARG A 122 12.94 -16.39 -14.76
N TYR A 123 12.78 -15.06 -14.64
CA TYR A 123 13.84 -14.12 -14.99
C TYR A 123 15.10 -14.32 -14.13
N ALA A 124 14.92 -14.51 -12.82
CA ALA A 124 16.00 -14.79 -11.88
C ALA A 124 16.75 -16.11 -12.19
N GLU A 125 16.02 -17.17 -12.57
CA GLU A 125 16.59 -18.46 -12.96
C GLU A 125 17.50 -18.34 -14.20
N LEU A 126 17.09 -17.53 -15.17
CA LEU A 126 17.84 -17.33 -16.42
C LEU A 126 18.97 -16.30 -16.28
N ASN A 127 18.94 -15.45 -15.26
CA ASN A 127 19.92 -14.40 -14.99
C ASN A 127 20.46 -14.49 -13.55
N PRO A 128 21.10 -15.61 -13.16
CA PRO A 128 21.55 -15.85 -11.77
C PRO A 128 22.61 -14.88 -11.30
N ASP A 129 23.37 -14.28 -12.22
CA ASP A 129 24.38 -13.25 -11.99
C ASP A 129 23.76 -11.90 -11.59
N LYS A 130 22.54 -11.62 -12.00
CA LYS A 130 21.78 -10.42 -11.63
C LYS A 130 21.04 -10.54 -10.28
N VAL A 131 21.07 -11.71 -9.63
CA VAL A 131 20.38 -11.94 -8.35
C VAL A 131 21.15 -11.30 -7.21
N LEU A 132 20.57 -10.27 -6.57
CA LEU A 132 21.19 -9.51 -5.47
C LEU A 132 21.34 -10.32 -4.18
N VAL A 133 20.28 -11.01 -3.79
CA VAL A 133 20.24 -11.84 -2.56
C VAL A 133 19.48 -13.13 -2.82
N LYS A 134 20.17 -14.25 -2.94
CA LYS A 134 19.57 -15.58 -3.23
C LYS A 134 18.44 -15.96 -2.28
N LYS A 135 18.50 -15.56 -1.00
CA LYS A 135 17.47 -15.86 0.01
C LYS A 135 16.10 -15.21 -0.29
N LEU A 136 16.05 -14.20 -1.13
CA LEU A 136 14.80 -13.56 -1.54
C LEU A 136 13.92 -14.53 -2.35
N PHE A 137 14.55 -15.33 -3.17
CA PHE A 137 13.87 -16.25 -4.10
C PHE A 137 13.52 -17.61 -3.46
N PRO A 138 12.46 -18.29 -3.93
CA PRO A 138 11.52 -17.78 -4.93
C PRO A 138 10.65 -16.64 -4.36
N ILE A 139 10.26 -15.69 -5.22
CA ILE A 139 9.19 -14.72 -4.92
C ILE A 139 7.88 -15.48 -4.83
N THR A 140 7.02 -15.03 -3.93
CA THR A 140 5.66 -15.57 -3.73
C THR A 140 4.68 -14.42 -3.54
N PRO A 141 3.36 -14.59 -3.74
CA PRO A 141 2.36 -13.57 -3.46
C PRO A 141 2.50 -12.96 -2.06
N LYS A 142 2.75 -13.77 -1.03
CA LYS A 142 2.99 -13.26 0.33
C LYS A 142 4.20 -12.32 0.42
N LYS A 143 5.29 -12.59 -0.29
CA LYS A 143 6.46 -11.71 -0.32
C LYS A 143 6.17 -10.38 -1.02
N MET A 144 5.35 -10.40 -2.05
CA MET A 144 4.87 -9.19 -2.75
C MET A 144 3.97 -8.36 -1.82
N LEU A 145 3.01 -8.99 -1.17
CA LEU A 145 2.10 -8.34 -0.22
C LEU A 145 2.83 -7.70 0.97
N LYS A 146 3.91 -8.30 1.47
CA LYS A 146 4.75 -7.69 2.52
C LYS A 146 5.37 -6.37 2.06
N TYR A 147 5.79 -6.28 0.81
CA TYR A 147 6.31 -5.03 0.26
C TYR A 147 5.20 -3.98 0.12
N SER A 148 4.06 -4.34 -0.46
CA SER A 148 2.89 -3.45 -0.53
C SER A 148 2.48 -2.95 0.86
N PHE A 149 2.42 -3.84 1.85
CA PHE A 149 2.09 -3.50 3.24
C PHE A 149 3.07 -2.47 3.84
N LEU A 150 4.38 -2.63 3.60
CA LEU A 150 5.39 -1.65 4.02
C LEU A 150 5.19 -0.30 3.32
N GLN A 151 4.93 -0.29 2.01
CA GLN A 151 4.69 0.93 1.24
C GLN A 151 3.46 1.69 1.76
N LEU A 152 2.37 0.97 2.04
CA LEU A 152 1.15 1.57 2.55
C LEU A 152 1.30 2.12 3.98
N PHE A 153 2.14 1.48 4.80
CA PHE A 153 2.50 2.02 6.12
C PHE A 153 3.29 3.34 5.99
N ILE A 154 4.24 3.40 5.06
CA ILE A 154 5.03 4.62 4.80
C ILE A 154 4.12 5.72 4.22
N SER A 155 3.28 5.42 3.24
CA SER A 155 2.36 6.40 2.65
C SER A 155 1.28 6.91 3.63
N SER A 156 1.09 6.20 4.74
CA SER A 156 0.23 6.62 5.86
C SER A 156 1.00 7.37 6.96
N GLU A 157 2.23 7.83 6.71
CA GLU A 157 3.09 8.57 7.65
C GLU A 157 3.55 7.73 8.87
N GLY A 158 3.40 6.42 8.82
CA GLY A 158 3.74 5.54 9.93
C GLY A 158 5.24 5.50 10.24
N ASP A 159 6.10 5.63 9.24
CA ASP A 159 7.56 5.72 9.39
C ASP A 159 7.98 7.02 10.10
N ARG A 160 7.30 8.15 9.83
CA ARG A 160 7.52 9.43 10.53
C ARG A 160 7.15 9.32 12.00
N ALA A 161 6.01 8.68 12.32
CA ALA A 161 5.61 8.39 13.69
C ALA A 161 6.64 7.52 14.42
N VAL A 162 7.17 6.48 13.76
CA VAL A 162 8.23 5.63 14.29
C VAL A 162 9.51 6.43 14.52
N ARG A 163 9.91 7.31 13.61
CA ARG A 163 11.08 8.19 13.75
C ARG A 163 10.92 9.13 14.92
N ALA A 164 9.78 9.81 15.05
CA ALA A 164 9.49 10.73 16.17
C ALA A 164 9.62 10.02 17.53
N ILE A 165 9.19 8.77 17.65
CA ILE A 165 9.38 7.99 18.86
C ILE A 165 10.88 7.69 19.10
N PHE A 166 11.66 7.37 18.07
CA PHE A 166 13.10 7.09 18.21
C PHE A 166 13.88 8.32 18.64
N GLU A 167 13.61 9.46 18.03
CA GLU A 167 14.28 10.72 18.27
C GLU A 167 13.74 11.39 19.53
N ASN A 168 12.58 10.95 20.02
CA ASN A 168 11.80 11.57 21.10
C ASN A 168 11.49 13.05 20.77
N ASP A 169 11.15 13.27 19.51
CA ASP A 169 10.75 14.56 18.96
C ASP A 169 9.33 14.43 18.37
N PHE A 170 8.34 14.76 19.20
CA PHE A 170 6.94 14.70 18.84
C PHE A 170 6.42 16.01 18.22
N GLU A 171 7.19 17.10 18.30
CA GLU A 171 6.85 18.37 17.65
C GLU A 171 7.01 18.29 16.12
N SER A 172 7.88 17.40 15.65
CA SER A 172 8.07 17.12 14.22
C SER A 172 6.89 16.44 13.54
N LEU A 173 5.88 16.01 14.30
CA LEU A 173 4.68 15.30 13.80
C LEU A 173 3.63 16.22 13.16
N ASN A 174 3.96 17.47 12.88
CA ASN A 174 3.07 18.31 12.08
C ASN A 174 3.09 17.83 10.61
N PHE A 175 2.20 16.88 10.29
CA PHE A 175 2.07 16.25 8.96
C PHE A 175 1.67 17.22 7.85
N GLN A 176 1.22 18.43 8.17
CA GLN A 176 0.83 19.45 7.19
C GLN A 176 2.02 20.23 6.60
N ARG A 177 3.26 20.03 7.08
CA ARG A 177 4.42 20.72 6.51
C ARG A 177 4.82 20.15 5.16
N ARG A 178 4.81 21.01 4.15
CA ARG A 178 5.29 20.73 2.80
C ARG A 178 6.82 20.72 2.77
N ASN A 179 7.41 19.60 2.37
CA ASN A 179 8.78 19.54 1.82
C ASN A 179 8.99 18.27 0.99
N GLU A 180 7.93 17.74 0.39
CA GLU A 180 7.97 16.46 -0.31
C GLU A 180 7.35 16.58 -1.70
N LEU A 181 7.73 15.61 -2.54
CA LEU A 181 7.17 15.41 -3.87
C LEU A 181 5.63 15.44 -3.82
N GLY A 182 5.04 16.06 -4.79
CA GLY A 182 3.60 16.16 -4.94
C GLY A 182 3.13 15.48 -6.23
N SER A 183 1.97 15.90 -6.71
CA SER A 183 1.41 15.46 -8.00
C SER A 183 0.31 16.43 -8.40
N ASN A 184 -0.02 16.46 -9.70
CA ASN A 184 -1.13 17.24 -10.20
C ASN A 184 -2.10 16.33 -10.97
N LEU A 185 -3.39 16.56 -10.80
CA LEU A 185 -4.45 15.97 -11.61
C LEU A 185 -5.42 17.06 -12.08
N PHE A 186 -5.97 16.86 -13.27
CA PHE A 186 -7.04 17.65 -13.84
C PHE A 186 -8.00 16.73 -14.56
N SER A 187 -9.32 16.93 -14.36
CA SER A 187 -10.37 16.27 -15.13
C SER A 187 -11.30 17.34 -15.68
N PHE A 188 -11.67 17.22 -16.95
CA PHE A 188 -12.53 18.15 -17.66
C PHE A 188 -13.67 17.37 -18.32
N SER A 189 -14.90 17.78 -18.05
CA SER A 189 -16.08 17.27 -18.74
C SER A 189 -16.22 17.91 -20.13
N THR A 190 -17.13 17.39 -20.93
CA THR A 190 -17.48 17.91 -22.25
C THR A 190 -17.84 19.40 -22.26
N LYS A 191 -18.31 19.94 -21.12
CA LYS A 191 -18.60 21.38 -20.92
C LYS A 191 -17.37 22.29 -21.10
N LYS A 192 -16.17 21.76 -20.94
CA LYS A 192 -14.88 22.50 -21.00
C LYS A 192 -14.04 22.18 -22.22
N THR A 193 -14.51 21.33 -23.11
CA THR A 193 -13.75 20.85 -24.26
C THR A 193 -14.43 21.24 -25.57
N ASN A 194 -13.64 21.59 -26.59
CA ASN A 194 -14.18 22.03 -27.88
C ASN A 194 -14.69 20.89 -28.76
N ASN A 195 -14.23 19.67 -28.49
CA ASN A 195 -14.56 18.48 -29.31
C ASN A 195 -15.62 17.58 -28.64
N GLY A 196 -16.13 17.98 -27.48
CA GLY A 196 -17.14 17.20 -26.74
C GLY A 196 -16.63 15.90 -26.13
N GLU A 197 -15.31 15.81 -25.86
CA GLU A 197 -14.69 14.68 -25.18
C GLU A 197 -14.32 15.03 -23.74
N THR A 198 -14.37 14.04 -22.85
CA THR A 198 -13.89 14.16 -21.48
C THR A 198 -12.36 13.96 -21.44
N TYR A 199 -11.65 14.79 -20.69
CA TYR A 199 -10.19 14.73 -20.57
C TYR A 199 -9.73 14.53 -19.14
N MET A 200 -8.62 13.78 -19.00
CA MET A 200 -7.85 13.71 -17.78
C MET A 200 -6.39 14.00 -18.07
N ALA A 201 -5.79 14.90 -17.28
CA ALA A 201 -4.36 15.16 -17.30
C ALA A 201 -3.76 14.78 -15.95
N VAL A 202 -2.61 14.12 -15.99
CA VAL A 202 -1.90 13.58 -14.83
C VAL A 202 -0.44 14.00 -14.87
N ASN A 203 0.08 14.50 -13.76
CA ASN A 203 1.49 14.77 -13.60
C ASN A 203 1.94 14.35 -12.20
N THR A 204 2.57 13.19 -12.10
CA THR A 204 3.07 12.65 -10.84
C THR A 204 4.51 13.08 -10.60
N HIS A 205 4.81 13.63 -9.42
CA HIS A 205 6.16 14.06 -9.04
C HIS A 205 6.90 12.94 -8.29
N GLN A 206 7.02 11.77 -8.92
CA GLN A 206 7.76 10.65 -8.35
C GLN A 206 9.24 10.69 -8.78
N PRO A 207 10.16 10.09 -8.00
CA PRO A 207 11.54 9.93 -8.42
C PRO A 207 11.64 9.17 -9.76
N LEU A 208 12.64 9.52 -10.56
CA LEU A 208 12.93 8.82 -11.82
C LEU A 208 13.61 7.46 -11.58
N ASP A 209 14.18 7.24 -10.39
CA ASP A 209 14.87 6.03 -9.99
C ASP A 209 14.29 5.46 -8.69
N GLY A 210 14.44 4.16 -8.49
CA GLY A 210 14.10 3.46 -7.25
C GLY A 210 12.67 2.95 -7.19
N PRO A 211 12.24 2.42 -6.03
CA PRO A 211 11.03 1.59 -5.91
C PRO A 211 9.71 2.31 -6.18
N THR A 212 9.71 3.63 -6.24
CA THR A 212 8.53 4.46 -6.55
C THR A 212 8.67 5.21 -7.87
N SER A 213 9.66 4.86 -8.70
CA SER A 213 9.68 5.30 -10.10
C SER A 213 8.57 4.60 -10.89
N TRP A 214 7.98 5.31 -11.83
CA TRP A 214 6.92 4.76 -12.66
C TRP A 214 7.48 3.89 -13.77
N TYR A 215 6.86 2.74 -13.98
CA TYR A 215 7.05 1.87 -15.12
C TYR A 215 5.77 1.82 -15.95
N GLU A 216 5.84 2.30 -17.18
CA GLU A 216 4.70 2.35 -18.09
C GLU A 216 4.52 1.01 -18.82
N ALA A 217 3.26 0.55 -18.95
CA ALA A 217 2.92 -0.65 -19.68
C ALA A 217 1.48 -0.62 -20.20
N HIS A 218 1.24 -1.29 -21.32
CA HIS A 218 -0.09 -1.63 -21.81
C HIS A 218 -0.36 -3.12 -21.59
N LEU A 219 -1.49 -3.43 -21.01
CA LEU A 219 -1.90 -4.79 -20.62
C LEU A 219 -3.23 -5.14 -21.28
N GLU A 220 -3.29 -6.26 -22.01
CA GLU A 220 -4.53 -6.75 -22.62
C GLU A 220 -4.66 -8.28 -22.47
N SER A 221 -5.74 -8.76 -21.85
CA SER A 221 -6.08 -10.18 -21.73
C SER A 221 -7.45 -10.48 -22.34
N LYS A 222 -7.66 -11.74 -22.71
CA LYS A 222 -8.99 -12.21 -23.16
C LYS A 222 -10.00 -12.34 -22.00
N GLU A 223 -9.56 -12.20 -20.75
CA GLU A 223 -10.41 -12.16 -19.56
C GLU A 223 -10.94 -10.75 -19.25
N GLY A 224 -10.70 -9.77 -20.15
CA GLY A 224 -11.30 -8.44 -20.12
C GLY A 224 -10.43 -7.36 -19.50
N THR A 225 -9.20 -7.63 -19.10
CA THR A 225 -8.24 -6.58 -18.79
C THR A 225 -7.76 -5.92 -20.09
N SER A 226 -7.91 -4.59 -20.21
CA SER A 226 -7.39 -3.81 -21.33
C SER A 226 -7.08 -2.41 -20.83
N ILE A 227 -5.83 -2.15 -20.45
CA ILE A 227 -5.41 -0.92 -19.74
C ILE A 227 -4.02 -0.50 -20.12
N ILE A 228 -3.81 0.81 -20.28
CA ILE A 228 -2.50 1.45 -20.40
C ILE A 228 -2.28 2.38 -19.20
N GLY A 229 -1.06 2.43 -18.68
CA GLY A 229 -0.72 3.31 -17.57
C GLY A 229 0.57 2.92 -16.91
N ALA A 230 0.72 3.28 -15.65
CA ALA A 230 1.97 3.12 -14.93
C ALA A 230 1.79 2.35 -13.62
N THR A 231 2.85 1.63 -13.25
CA THR A 231 2.94 0.86 -12.02
C THR A 231 4.27 1.09 -11.31
N PHE A 232 4.37 0.68 -10.04
CA PHE A 232 5.64 0.68 -9.31
C PHE A 232 6.34 -0.68 -9.39
N ALA A 233 7.64 -0.67 -9.14
CA ALA A 233 8.43 -1.88 -9.09
C ALA A 233 7.83 -2.92 -8.13
N GLY A 234 7.51 -4.10 -8.67
CA GLY A 234 6.95 -5.21 -7.90
C GLY A 234 5.43 -5.20 -7.73
N ALA A 235 4.68 -4.31 -8.37
CA ALA A 235 3.22 -4.37 -8.39
C ALA A 235 2.71 -5.13 -9.63
N PRO A 236 1.74 -6.05 -9.46
CA PRO A 236 1.26 -6.94 -10.54
C PRO A 236 0.17 -6.33 -11.42
N CYS A 237 -0.16 -5.05 -11.27
CA CYS A 237 -1.23 -4.34 -11.95
C CYS A 237 -0.88 -2.86 -12.13
N ILE A 238 -1.63 -2.17 -12.98
CA ILE A 238 -1.52 -0.73 -13.19
C ILE A 238 -2.10 0.01 -11.97
N LEU A 239 -1.37 1.00 -11.47
CA LEU A 239 -1.75 1.81 -10.30
C LEU A 239 -2.38 3.15 -10.69
N THR A 240 -2.07 3.67 -11.86
CA THR A 240 -2.67 4.85 -12.47
C THR A 240 -2.70 4.66 -13.97
N GLY A 241 -3.84 4.93 -14.62
CA GLY A 241 -3.95 4.66 -16.05
C GLY A 241 -5.35 4.86 -16.62
N SER A 242 -5.52 4.38 -17.84
CA SER A 242 -6.79 4.45 -18.57
C SER A 242 -7.07 3.16 -19.33
N ASN A 243 -8.33 2.82 -19.41
CA ASN A 243 -8.85 1.82 -20.34
C ASN A 243 -9.77 2.48 -21.39
N LYS A 244 -10.48 1.70 -22.18
CA LYS A 244 -11.37 2.22 -23.24
C LYS A 244 -12.55 3.05 -22.70
N ASN A 245 -12.87 2.95 -21.43
CA ASN A 245 -14.07 3.51 -20.82
C ASN A 245 -13.77 4.67 -19.87
N LEU A 246 -12.66 4.58 -19.12
CA LEU A 246 -12.37 5.49 -18.02
C LEU A 246 -10.86 5.63 -17.77
N ALA A 247 -10.51 6.68 -17.03
CA ALA A 247 -9.18 6.95 -16.54
C ALA A 247 -9.22 7.33 -15.07
N TRP A 248 -8.16 6.98 -14.31
CA TRP A 248 -7.98 7.45 -12.94
C TRP A 248 -6.53 7.73 -12.61
N THR A 249 -6.33 8.54 -11.59
CA THR A 249 -5.01 8.86 -11.06
C THR A 249 -5.04 9.15 -9.57
N HIS A 250 -3.85 9.22 -8.99
CA HIS A 250 -3.65 9.57 -7.59
C HIS A 250 -2.80 10.84 -7.44
N THR A 251 -3.13 11.66 -6.43
CA THR A 251 -2.20 12.65 -5.88
C THR A 251 -2.01 12.41 -4.39
N VAL A 252 -0.89 12.85 -3.83
CA VAL A 252 -0.64 12.72 -2.39
C VAL A 252 -1.64 13.56 -1.61
N ASN A 253 -2.28 12.97 -0.60
CA ASN A 253 -3.10 13.63 0.40
C ASN A 253 -2.54 13.41 1.81
N ARG A 254 -2.94 14.27 2.74
CA ARG A 254 -2.41 14.28 4.11
C ARG A 254 -3.49 14.45 5.19
N PRO A 255 -4.66 13.77 5.10
CA PRO A 255 -5.54 13.70 6.25
C PRO A 255 -4.83 13.01 7.40
N ASP A 256 -5.24 13.30 8.62
CA ASP A 256 -4.63 12.70 9.80
C ASP A 256 -5.05 11.22 9.94
N LYS A 257 -4.12 10.31 9.61
CA LYS A 257 -4.35 8.85 9.54
C LYS A 257 -3.55 8.06 10.57
N THR A 258 -2.66 8.72 11.33
CA THR A 258 -1.68 8.03 12.17
C THR A 258 -1.57 8.66 13.54
N ASP A 259 -1.75 7.84 14.58
CA ASP A 259 -1.70 8.27 15.97
C ASP A 259 -0.58 7.57 16.75
N ILE A 260 -0.05 8.29 17.76
CA ILE A 260 0.94 7.79 18.71
C ILE A 260 0.34 7.78 20.11
N PHE A 261 0.48 6.65 20.80
CA PHE A 261 -0.05 6.43 22.12
C PHE A 261 1.08 6.16 23.13
N GLN A 262 1.13 6.94 24.22
CA GLN A 262 2.04 6.69 25.32
C GLN A 262 1.40 5.71 26.31
N LEU A 263 2.01 4.54 26.48
CA LEU A 263 1.49 3.52 27.38
C LEU A 263 1.81 3.85 28.85
N GLU A 264 0.82 3.74 29.71
CA GLU A 264 0.99 3.85 31.16
C GLU A 264 1.48 2.50 31.73
N MET A 265 2.77 2.46 32.07
CA MET A 265 3.40 1.23 32.50
C MET A 265 3.16 0.95 34.00
N VAL A 266 2.86 -0.30 34.34
CA VAL A 266 2.77 -0.74 35.75
C VAL A 266 4.14 -0.55 36.42
N LYS A 267 4.15 0.08 37.59
CA LYS A 267 5.37 0.38 38.36
C LYS A 267 6.24 -0.89 38.56
N LYS A 268 7.53 -0.76 38.33
CA LYS A 268 8.53 -1.85 38.37
C LYS A 268 8.34 -2.95 37.32
N SER A 269 7.35 -2.88 36.45
CA SER A 269 7.18 -3.84 35.35
C SER A 269 7.91 -3.40 34.08
N LYS A 270 8.51 -4.36 33.37
CA LYS A 270 9.16 -4.11 32.06
C LYS A 270 8.22 -4.30 30.88
N ARG A 271 6.99 -4.85 31.11
CA ARG A 271 6.08 -5.22 30.01
C ARG A 271 4.60 -5.14 30.34
N LYS A 272 4.20 -4.85 31.58
CA LYS A 272 2.78 -4.71 31.96
C LYS A 272 2.41 -3.23 31.88
N TYR A 273 1.23 -2.94 31.34
CA TYR A 273 0.68 -1.60 31.22
C TYR A 273 -0.80 -1.60 31.55
N TYR A 274 -1.32 -0.44 31.96
CA TYR A 274 -2.73 -0.25 32.26
C TYR A 274 -3.53 -0.06 30.96
N PHE A 275 -4.75 -0.57 30.94
CA PHE A 275 -5.72 -0.38 29.86
C PHE A 275 -7.12 -0.52 30.47
N ASP A 276 -7.83 0.58 30.60
CA ASP A 276 -9.02 0.72 31.43
C ASP A 276 -8.75 0.11 32.83
N ASP A 277 -9.65 -0.69 33.34
CA ASP A 277 -9.50 -1.39 34.65
C ASP A 277 -8.61 -2.64 34.57
N LYS A 278 -7.91 -2.89 33.46
CA LYS A 278 -7.13 -4.12 33.23
C LYS A 278 -5.63 -3.84 33.18
N ILE A 279 -4.87 -4.85 33.52
CA ILE A 279 -3.43 -4.88 33.29
C ILE A 279 -3.14 -5.83 32.13
N LEU A 280 -2.67 -5.26 31.03
CA LEU A 280 -2.25 -6.00 29.84
C LEU A 280 -0.74 -6.18 29.82
N LYS A 281 -0.27 -7.08 28.94
CA LYS A 281 1.15 -7.40 28.79
C LYS A 281 1.60 -7.25 27.36
N LEU A 282 2.63 -6.43 27.15
CA LEU A 282 3.29 -6.29 25.86
C LEU A 282 3.80 -7.64 25.32
N LYS A 283 3.47 -7.98 24.08
CA LYS A 283 4.20 -9.00 23.35
C LYS A 283 5.58 -8.43 23.00
N LYS A 284 6.63 -9.26 23.12
CA LYS A 284 8.01 -8.83 22.86
C LYS A 284 8.58 -9.57 21.70
N TYR A 285 9.16 -8.83 20.78
CA TYR A 285 9.80 -9.33 19.58
C TYR A 285 11.28 -8.91 19.52
N ARG A 286 12.01 -9.48 18.59
CA ARG A 286 13.40 -9.12 18.32
C ARG A 286 13.59 -9.00 16.79
N GLY A 287 13.66 -7.78 16.30
CA GLY A 287 14.06 -7.49 14.94
C GLY A 287 15.54 -7.80 14.73
N LYS A 288 15.87 -8.27 13.53
CA LYS A 288 17.24 -8.67 13.12
C LYS A 288 17.54 -8.00 11.80
N ALA A 289 18.73 -7.42 11.69
CA ALA A 289 19.31 -6.98 10.43
C ALA A 289 20.71 -7.54 10.29
N PHE A 290 21.21 -7.66 9.07
CA PHE A 290 22.56 -8.13 8.80
C PHE A 290 23.35 -6.98 8.20
N ILE A 291 24.44 -6.63 8.86
CA ILE A 291 25.33 -5.56 8.42
C ILE A 291 26.65 -6.22 7.99
N ASN A 292 27.09 -5.90 6.78
CA ASN A 292 28.42 -6.35 6.32
C ASN A 292 29.44 -5.30 6.77
N ILE A 293 30.38 -5.72 7.64
CA ILE A 293 31.51 -4.89 8.07
C ILE A 293 32.78 -5.59 7.61
N LEU A 294 33.51 -4.96 6.69
CA LEU A 294 34.76 -5.48 6.11
C LEU A 294 34.62 -6.93 5.57
N GLY A 295 33.50 -7.22 4.90
CA GLY A 295 33.26 -8.56 4.34
C GLY A 295 32.63 -9.56 5.35
N ILE A 296 32.57 -9.23 6.63
CA ILE A 296 32.02 -10.11 7.68
C ILE A 296 30.55 -9.75 7.95
N PRO A 297 29.59 -10.67 7.77
CA PRO A 297 28.18 -10.42 8.06
C PRO A 297 27.95 -10.44 9.59
N ILE A 298 27.71 -9.26 10.16
CA ILE A 298 27.39 -9.10 11.58
C ILE A 298 25.87 -8.97 11.73
N ARG A 299 25.29 -9.81 12.60
CA ARG A 299 23.88 -9.74 12.95
C ARG A 299 23.66 -8.75 14.08
N VAL A 300 22.95 -7.67 13.80
CA VAL A 300 22.45 -6.74 14.81
C VAL A 300 21.00 -7.08 15.16
N SER A 301 20.60 -6.80 16.39
CA SER A 301 19.21 -7.02 16.81
C SER A 301 18.71 -5.93 17.74
N LYS A 302 17.43 -5.53 17.55
CA LYS A 302 16.72 -4.56 18.38
C LYS A 302 15.42 -5.16 18.91
N LYS A 303 15.09 -4.86 20.18
CA LYS A 303 13.84 -5.29 20.78
C LYS A 303 12.75 -4.32 20.37
N TYR A 304 11.58 -4.83 20.02
CA TYR A 304 10.34 -4.08 19.87
C TYR A 304 9.19 -4.84 20.51
N TYR A 305 8.05 -4.23 20.56
CA TYR A 305 6.90 -4.76 21.29
C TYR A 305 5.63 -4.55 20.46
N SER A 306 4.53 -5.14 20.91
CA SER A 306 3.19 -4.87 20.41
C SER A 306 2.25 -4.74 21.60
N SER A 307 1.37 -3.75 21.55
CA SER A 307 0.26 -3.51 22.47
C SER A 307 -1.08 -3.69 21.75
N VAL A 308 -2.19 -3.39 22.41
CA VAL A 308 -3.51 -3.34 21.78
C VAL A 308 -3.61 -2.22 20.73
N TYR A 309 -2.79 -1.16 20.85
CA TYR A 309 -2.76 -0.06 19.89
C TYR A 309 -1.98 -0.39 18.61
N GLY A 310 -1.03 -1.33 18.66
CA GLY A 310 -0.20 -1.72 17.52
C GLY A 310 1.28 -1.88 17.85
N PRO A 311 2.16 -1.74 16.83
CA PRO A 311 3.61 -1.75 16.98
C PRO A 311 4.07 -0.77 18.05
N THR A 312 4.94 -1.23 18.94
CA THR A 312 5.31 -0.47 20.15
C THR A 312 6.83 -0.43 20.32
N LEU A 313 7.34 0.75 20.57
CA LEU A 313 8.74 1.04 20.80
C LEU A 313 8.98 1.56 22.22
N LYS A 314 10.19 1.33 22.71
CA LYS A 314 10.66 1.96 23.96
C LYS A 314 11.72 2.99 23.62
N ASN A 315 11.53 4.22 24.06
CA ASN A 315 12.54 5.28 24.07
C ASN A 315 12.98 5.64 25.49
N LYS A 316 13.64 6.78 25.66
CA LYS A 316 14.13 7.26 26.97
C LYS A 316 13.01 7.70 27.91
N THR A 317 11.83 8.09 27.39
CA THR A 317 10.72 8.64 28.18
C THR A 317 9.60 7.61 28.42
N GLY A 318 9.56 6.49 27.71
CA GLY A 318 8.52 5.48 27.93
C GLY A 318 8.35 4.45 26.81
N PHE A 319 7.15 3.89 26.77
CA PHE A 319 6.71 3.00 25.69
C PHE A 319 5.64 3.71 24.88
N PHE A 320 5.80 3.68 23.56
CA PHE A 320 4.91 4.34 22.61
C PHE A 320 4.49 3.38 21.53
N SER A 321 3.19 3.37 21.23
CA SER A 321 2.59 2.57 20.16
C SER A 321 2.22 3.46 18.98
N VAL A 322 2.36 2.95 17.77
CA VAL A 322 1.89 3.58 16.54
C VAL A 322 0.65 2.84 16.04
N ARG A 323 -0.37 3.58 15.61
CA ARG A 323 -1.56 3.04 14.97
C ARG A 323 -1.88 3.82 13.70
N THR A 324 -2.07 3.11 12.61
CA THR A 324 -2.55 3.63 11.32
C THR A 324 -3.44 2.58 10.68
N GLY A 325 -4.41 3.02 9.85
CA GLY A 325 -5.34 2.13 9.18
C GLY A 325 -4.68 1.08 8.31
N SER A 326 -3.56 1.43 7.67
CA SER A 326 -2.79 0.52 6.82
C SER A 326 -2.27 -0.74 7.53
N LEU A 327 -2.14 -0.74 8.87
CA LEU A 327 -1.70 -1.91 9.64
C LEU A 327 -2.70 -3.08 9.66
N PHE A 328 -3.92 -2.87 9.18
CA PHE A 328 -5.02 -3.85 9.24
C PHE A 328 -5.57 -4.20 7.86
N LYS A 329 -4.90 -3.77 6.79
CA LYS A 329 -5.35 -3.89 5.41
C LYS A 329 -4.27 -4.53 4.54
N VAL A 330 -4.67 -5.50 3.70
CA VAL A 330 -3.74 -6.26 2.85
C VAL A 330 -4.19 -6.38 1.39
N ARG A 331 -5.39 -5.84 1.07
CA ARG A 331 -6.04 -6.01 -0.21
C ARG A 331 -5.91 -4.82 -1.17
N ALA A 332 -5.03 -3.87 -0.88
CA ALA A 332 -4.89 -2.66 -1.71
C ALA A 332 -4.49 -2.97 -3.16
N LEU A 333 -3.56 -3.92 -3.38
CA LEU A 333 -3.20 -4.35 -4.74
C LEU A 333 -4.38 -5.03 -5.45
N GLU A 334 -5.20 -5.78 -4.74
CA GLU A 334 -6.45 -6.33 -5.27
C GLU A 334 -7.43 -5.22 -5.67
N GLN A 335 -7.56 -4.18 -4.84
CA GLN A 335 -8.41 -3.03 -5.16
C GLN A 335 -7.94 -2.33 -6.44
N TRP A 336 -6.63 -2.06 -6.59
CA TRP A 336 -6.08 -1.51 -7.83
C TRP A 336 -6.29 -2.43 -9.04
N TRP A 337 -6.08 -3.75 -8.88
CA TRP A 337 -6.35 -4.69 -9.95
C TRP A 337 -7.83 -4.68 -10.39
N LYS A 338 -8.78 -4.60 -9.45
CA LYS A 338 -10.20 -4.45 -9.78
C LYS A 338 -10.48 -3.11 -10.48
N MET A 339 -9.82 -2.03 -10.08
CA MET A 339 -9.92 -0.73 -10.78
C MET A 339 -9.43 -0.82 -12.24
N ASN A 340 -8.43 -1.65 -12.55
CA ASN A 340 -7.98 -1.90 -13.94
C ASN A 340 -9.10 -2.46 -14.83
N LYS A 341 -10.06 -3.18 -14.25
CA LYS A 341 -11.15 -3.87 -14.95
C LYS A 341 -12.49 -3.13 -14.91
N ALA A 342 -12.58 -2.03 -14.17
CA ALA A 342 -13.80 -1.24 -14.09
C ALA A 342 -14.17 -0.64 -15.44
N ASN A 343 -15.47 -0.62 -15.78
CA ASN A 343 -15.99 -0.19 -17.08
C ASN A 343 -16.94 1.01 -16.98
N SER A 344 -17.33 1.41 -15.77
CA SER A 344 -18.25 2.53 -15.50
C SER A 344 -17.90 3.22 -14.19
N PHE A 345 -18.47 4.41 -13.97
CA PHE A 345 -18.33 5.14 -12.71
C PHE A 345 -18.87 4.35 -11.52
N ASP A 346 -20.03 3.71 -11.66
CA ASP A 346 -20.64 2.94 -10.57
C ASP A 346 -19.78 1.74 -10.16
N GLU A 347 -19.22 1.01 -11.12
CA GLU A 347 -18.27 -0.08 -10.83
C GLU A 347 -17.02 0.44 -10.13
N PHE A 348 -16.42 1.52 -10.66
CA PHE A 348 -15.24 2.14 -10.08
C PHE A 348 -15.51 2.62 -8.65
N TYR A 349 -16.63 3.30 -8.42
CA TYR A 349 -17.01 3.78 -7.09
C TYR A 349 -17.26 2.64 -6.10
N SER A 350 -17.94 1.58 -6.55
CA SER A 350 -18.12 0.36 -5.74
C SER A 350 -16.80 -0.29 -5.33
N ILE A 351 -15.79 -0.27 -6.22
CA ILE A 351 -14.44 -0.75 -5.90
C ILE A 351 -13.75 0.17 -4.87
N LEU A 352 -13.97 1.48 -4.93
CA LEU A 352 -13.46 2.39 -3.90
C LEU A 352 -14.06 2.11 -2.51
N GLU A 353 -15.31 1.66 -2.44
CA GLU A 353 -15.96 1.27 -1.17
C GLU A 353 -15.33 0.02 -0.50
N MET A 354 -14.43 -0.72 -1.17
CA MET A 354 -13.58 -1.72 -0.51
C MET A 354 -12.72 -1.10 0.60
N ASN A 355 -12.37 0.17 0.45
CA ASN A 355 -11.61 0.96 1.42
C ASN A 355 -10.32 0.25 1.88
N GLU A 356 -9.53 -0.23 0.93
CA GLU A 356 -8.26 -0.93 1.18
C GLU A 356 -7.03 -0.05 0.89
N ILE A 357 -7.19 1.00 0.06
CA ILE A 357 -6.15 1.99 -0.24
C ILE A 357 -6.13 3.04 0.88
N PRO A 358 -5.06 3.13 1.69
CA PRO A 358 -5.09 3.85 2.97
C PRO A 358 -5.05 5.37 2.86
N GLY A 359 -4.76 5.92 1.67
CA GLY A 359 -4.77 7.37 1.47
C GLY A 359 -4.07 7.80 0.20
N TYR A 360 -4.85 8.45 -0.65
CA TYR A 360 -4.44 9.26 -1.80
C TYR A 360 -5.68 10.03 -2.25
N ASN A 361 -5.53 11.24 -2.76
CA ASN A 361 -6.57 11.80 -3.59
C ASN A 361 -6.74 10.93 -4.84
N ILE A 362 -7.97 10.78 -5.29
CA ILE A 362 -8.29 10.04 -6.51
C ILE A 362 -9.03 10.98 -7.44
N GLY A 363 -8.53 11.13 -8.66
CA GLY A 363 -9.23 11.77 -9.76
C GLY A 363 -9.68 10.71 -10.76
N TYR A 364 -10.81 10.97 -11.41
CA TYR A 364 -11.46 10.09 -12.36
C TYR A 364 -12.10 10.88 -13.50
N ALA A 365 -12.13 10.29 -14.67
CA ALA A 365 -12.90 10.75 -15.83
C ALA A 365 -13.32 9.55 -16.67
N ASP A 366 -14.50 9.61 -17.34
CA ASP A 366 -14.95 8.54 -18.23
C ASP A 366 -15.58 9.06 -19.52
N LYS A 367 -15.84 8.13 -20.44
CA LYS A 367 -16.45 8.41 -21.75
C LYS A 367 -17.93 8.85 -21.66
N ASP A 368 -18.58 8.61 -20.53
CA ASP A 368 -19.99 8.94 -20.28
C ASP A 368 -20.13 10.32 -19.59
N ASP A 369 -19.06 11.15 -19.69
CA ASP A 369 -18.95 12.53 -19.18
C ASP A 369 -18.93 12.64 -17.65
N ASN A 370 -18.63 11.56 -16.93
CA ASN A 370 -18.42 11.66 -15.50
C ASN A 370 -17.00 12.12 -15.19
N ILE A 371 -16.88 13.11 -14.31
CA ILE A 371 -15.63 13.51 -13.67
C ILE A 371 -15.82 13.45 -12.15
N PHE A 372 -14.81 12.92 -11.45
CA PHE A 372 -14.91 12.67 -10.01
C PHE A 372 -13.59 12.93 -9.31
N TYR A 373 -13.69 13.45 -8.08
CA TYR A 373 -12.58 13.62 -7.14
C TYR A 373 -12.99 13.16 -5.76
N ILE A 374 -12.08 12.54 -5.04
CA ILE A 374 -12.23 12.22 -3.62
C ILE A 374 -10.89 12.32 -2.89
N SER A 375 -10.88 12.90 -1.69
CA SER A 375 -9.76 12.74 -0.76
C SER A 375 -9.92 11.43 0.00
N ASN A 376 -9.50 10.33 -0.65
CA ASN A 376 -9.67 8.97 -0.15
C ASN A 376 -8.67 8.63 0.96
N GLY A 377 -9.10 7.81 1.94
CA GLY A 377 -8.19 7.29 2.96
C GLY A 377 -8.88 6.49 4.06
N LEU A 378 -8.08 5.68 4.74
CA LEU A 378 -8.47 4.99 5.98
C LEU A 378 -8.41 5.98 7.15
N ILE A 379 -9.33 6.94 7.16
CA ILE A 379 -9.41 7.99 8.18
C ILE A 379 -10.16 7.43 9.38
N PRO A 380 -9.54 7.38 10.58
CA PRO A 380 -10.18 6.79 11.75
C PRO A 380 -11.30 7.66 12.31
N VAL A 381 -12.38 7.02 12.78
CA VAL A 381 -13.41 7.66 13.60
C VAL A 381 -12.86 7.81 15.01
N ARG A 382 -12.69 9.05 15.44
CA ARG A 382 -12.04 9.40 16.71
C ARG A 382 -13.02 9.98 17.72
N ASN A 383 -12.74 9.76 19.02
CA ASN A 383 -13.55 10.28 20.11
C ASN A 383 -13.24 11.77 20.37
N ASP A 384 -14.24 12.65 20.27
CA ASP A 384 -14.12 14.10 20.40
C ASP A 384 -13.67 14.60 21.77
N LYS A 385 -13.67 13.73 22.79
CA LYS A 385 -13.14 14.08 24.12
C LYS A 385 -11.63 14.34 24.14
N PHE A 386 -10.90 13.90 23.09
CA PHE A 386 -9.45 13.98 23.00
C PHE A 386 -9.02 14.94 21.90
N LYS A 387 -7.91 15.61 22.13
CA LYS A 387 -7.23 16.38 21.09
C LYS A 387 -6.29 15.41 20.34
N TRP A 388 -6.61 15.09 19.11
CA TRP A 388 -5.90 14.10 18.28
C TRP A 388 -4.63 14.65 17.61
N THR A 389 -3.93 15.54 18.30
CA THR A 389 -2.64 16.06 17.85
C THR A 389 -1.54 15.69 18.85
N GLY A 390 -0.43 15.17 18.36
CA GLY A 390 0.71 14.79 19.21
C GLY A 390 0.57 13.38 19.80
N VAL A 391 0.89 13.23 21.09
CA VAL A 391 0.89 11.93 21.78
C VAL A 391 -0.36 11.78 22.64
N LEU A 392 -1.07 10.69 22.45
CA LEU A 392 -2.33 10.38 23.12
C LEU A 392 -2.15 9.44 24.31
N PRO A 393 -3.09 9.41 25.28
CA PRO A 393 -3.12 8.41 26.34
C PRO A 393 -3.22 6.99 25.75
N GLY A 394 -2.33 6.11 26.17
CA GLY A 394 -2.28 4.71 25.75
C GLY A 394 -2.74 3.73 26.85
N ASN A 395 -3.72 4.15 27.68
CA ASN A 395 -4.21 3.41 28.83
C ASN A 395 -5.74 3.24 28.85
N THR A 396 -6.44 3.66 27.81
CA THR A 396 -7.91 3.63 27.75
C THR A 396 -8.43 3.20 26.38
N SER A 397 -9.57 2.49 26.37
CA SER A 397 -10.30 2.13 25.15
C SER A 397 -10.89 3.34 24.43
N GLU A 398 -11.10 4.46 25.11
CA GLU A 398 -11.65 5.67 24.50
C GLU A 398 -10.73 6.30 23.44
N THR A 399 -9.42 6.03 23.48
CA THR A 399 -8.45 6.43 22.44
C THR A 399 -8.13 5.32 21.45
N LEU A 400 -8.62 4.10 21.64
CA LEU A 400 -8.39 2.98 20.75
C LEU A 400 -9.48 2.94 19.65
N TRP A 401 -9.31 3.71 18.60
CA TRP A 401 -10.21 3.65 17.45
C TRP A 401 -10.07 2.33 16.68
N THR A 402 -11.20 1.83 16.14
CA THR A 402 -11.30 0.58 15.37
C THR A 402 -12.05 0.77 14.06
N ASP A 403 -12.78 1.88 13.94
CA ASP A 403 -13.64 2.19 12.82
C ASP A 403 -13.05 3.29 11.94
N TYR A 404 -13.49 3.32 10.67
CA TYR A 404 -13.06 4.28 9.67
C TYR A 404 -14.28 4.93 9.02
N TYR A 405 -14.13 6.18 8.61
CA TYR A 405 -15.13 6.82 7.75
C TYR A 405 -15.27 6.04 6.44
N LYS A 406 -16.50 5.91 5.98
CA LYS A 406 -16.81 5.25 4.71
C LYS A 406 -16.44 6.17 3.55
N THR A 407 -16.19 5.61 2.37
CA THR A 407 -15.85 6.36 1.15
C THR A 407 -16.83 7.51 0.89
N ARG A 408 -18.14 7.29 1.07
CA ARG A 408 -19.18 8.31 0.87
C ARG A 408 -19.20 9.43 1.92
N GLU A 409 -18.52 9.26 3.03
CA GLU A 409 -18.41 10.24 4.13
C GLU A 409 -17.17 11.13 4.00
N LEU A 410 -16.33 10.88 2.98
CA LEU A 410 -15.11 11.64 2.71
C LEU A 410 -15.38 12.81 1.75
N PRO A 411 -14.58 13.89 1.80
CA PRO A 411 -14.71 15.01 0.87
C PRO A 411 -14.55 14.54 -0.57
N GLN A 412 -15.56 14.80 -1.39
CA GLN A 412 -15.61 14.38 -2.79
C GLN A 412 -16.41 15.36 -3.64
N VAL A 413 -16.13 15.38 -4.94
CA VAL A 413 -16.82 16.16 -5.96
C VAL A 413 -17.20 15.22 -7.10
N ILE A 414 -18.48 15.21 -7.45
CA ILE A 414 -19.03 14.39 -8.53
C ILE A 414 -19.73 15.31 -9.52
N ASN A 415 -19.30 15.29 -10.78
CA ASN A 415 -19.94 16.00 -11.92
C ASN A 415 -20.30 17.47 -11.63
N PRO A 416 -19.33 18.31 -11.20
CA PRO A 416 -19.64 19.71 -10.91
C PRO A 416 -20.14 20.45 -12.14
N GLU A 417 -21.05 21.40 -11.97
CA GLU A 417 -21.62 22.19 -13.05
C GLU A 417 -20.55 23.02 -13.81
N SER A 418 -19.51 23.43 -13.08
CA SER A 418 -18.32 24.11 -13.65
C SER A 418 -17.55 23.24 -14.66
N GLY A 419 -17.78 21.92 -14.68
CA GLY A 419 -17.20 20.98 -15.65
C GLY A 419 -15.70 20.74 -15.52
N TYR A 420 -15.10 21.00 -14.35
CA TYR A 420 -13.70 20.69 -14.11
C TYR A 420 -13.43 20.29 -12.66
N ILE A 421 -12.40 19.50 -12.50
CA ILE A 421 -11.83 19.10 -11.20
C ILE A 421 -10.31 19.22 -11.32
N TYR A 422 -9.65 19.65 -10.23
CA TYR A 422 -8.20 19.65 -10.16
C TYR A 422 -7.72 19.39 -8.73
N ASN A 423 -6.53 18.85 -8.62
CA ASN A 423 -5.83 18.77 -7.34
C ASN A 423 -4.31 18.78 -7.58
N ALA A 424 -3.60 19.61 -6.81
CA ALA A 424 -2.15 19.69 -6.78
C ALA A 424 -1.66 19.56 -5.31
N ASN A 425 -2.15 18.56 -4.60
CA ASN A 425 -1.88 18.25 -3.20
C ASN A 425 -2.38 19.32 -2.20
N HIS A 426 -3.34 20.12 -2.61
CA HIS A 426 -3.98 21.12 -1.77
C HIS A 426 -5.26 20.58 -1.12
N SER A 427 -5.89 21.41 -0.32
CA SER A 427 -7.12 21.13 0.41
C SER A 427 -8.21 20.51 -0.47
N PRO A 428 -8.87 19.40 -0.04
CA PRO A 428 -9.97 18.78 -0.78
C PRO A 428 -11.20 19.71 -0.91
N PHE A 429 -11.23 20.80 -0.16
CA PHE A 429 -12.29 21.80 -0.19
C PHE A 429 -12.07 22.89 -1.26
N LYS A 430 -11.14 22.66 -2.20
CA LYS A 430 -10.73 23.61 -3.26
C LYS A 430 -10.44 22.90 -4.58
N SER A 431 -11.13 21.82 -4.85
CA SER A 431 -10.84 20.93 -5.99
C SER A 431 -11.68 21.23 -7.23
N THR A 432 -12.58 22.22 -7.18
CA THR A 432 -13.42 22.71 -8.29
C THR A 432 -13.79 24.18 -8.08
N SER A 433 -14.84 24.68 -8.74
CA SER A 433 -15.39 26.03 -8.55
C SER A 433 -15.78 26.27 -7.08
N ILE A 434 -15.64 27.52 -6.62
CA ILE A 434 -15.80 27.89 -5.20
C ILE A 434 -17.12 27.39 -4.62
N ASP A 435 -18.23 27.55 -5.36
CA ASP A 435 -19.57 27.23 -4.87
C ASP A 435 -19.93 25.73 -4.94
N GLU A 436 -19.06 24.91 -5.54
CA GLU A 436 -19.28 23.48 -5.77
C GLU A 436 -18.35 22.58 -4.95
N ASN A 437 -17.42 23.20 -4.21
CA ASN A 437 -16.56 22.44 -3.31
C ASN A 437 -17.31 21.92 -2.09
N PRO A 438 -16.92 20.76 -1.54
CA PRO A 438 -17.44 20.30 -0.25
C PRO A 438 -17.25 21.38 0.83
N ASN A 439 -18.26 21.59 1.69
CA ASN A 439 -18.12 22.54 2.77
C ASN A 439 -17.34 21.93 3.94
N PRO A 440 -16.20 22.52 4.38
CA PRO A 440 -15.41 21.96 5.49
C PRO A 440 -16.20 21.74 6.80
N LYS A 441 -17.30 22.47 7.00
CA LYS A 441 -18.14 22.37 8.21
C LYS A 441 -18.97 21.07 8.26
N ASP A 442 -19.11 20.38 7.13
CA ASP A 442 -19.88 19.15 7.04
C ASP A 442 -19.04 17.92 7.42
N PHE A 443 -17.76 18.12 7.71
CA PHE A 443 -16.80 17.05 8.03
C PHE A 443 -16.24 17.22 9.44
N ASP A 444 -16.00 16.08 10.10
CA ASP A 444 -15.35 16.09 11.41
C ASP A 444 -13.93 16.68 11.32
N SER A 445 -13.65 17.67 12.16
CA SER A 445 -12.34 18.33 12.23
C SER A 445 -11.20 17.35 12.59
N ASN A 446 -11.50 16.24 13.27
CA ASN A 446 -10.55 15.19 13.61
C ASN A 446 -10.09 14.37 12.39
N MET A 447 -10.71 14.53 11.23
CA MET A 447 -10.21 13.96 9.97
C MET A 447 -8.88 14.62 9.53
N GLY A 448 -8.63 15.86 9.96
CA GLY A 448 -7.37 16.57 9.79
C GLY A 448 -6.95 16.76 8.34
N PHE A 449 -7.91 17.12 7.46
CA PHE A 449 -7.62 17.42 6.05
C PHE A 449 -6.74 18.64 5.88
N GLU A 450 -6.04 18.70 4.76
CA GLU A 450 -5.23 19.83 4.35
C GLU A 450 -6.07 21.11 4.26
N THR A 451 -5.53 22.20 4.77
CA THR A 451 -6.18 23.52 4.76
C THR A 451 -5.52 24.52 3.81
N PHE A 452 -4.35 24.17 3.27
CA PHE A 452 -3.59 25.06 2.42
C PHE A 452 -4.09 25.07 0.97
N ASP A 453 -3.84 26.18 0.30
CA ASP A 453 -4.06 26.34 -1.12
C ASP A 453 -2.89 25.76 -1.93
N ASN A 454 -3.16 25.49 -3.19
CA ASN A 454 -2.11 25.32 -4.17
C ASN A 454 -1.57 26.70 -4.55
N ASN A 455 -0.28 26.89 -4.34
CA ASN A 455 0.43 28.09 -4.81
C ASN A 455 1.09 27.80 -6.14
#